data_ca1578cb6b7838afaf37c9de2dabfdeb
#
_entry.id   ca1578cb6b7838afaf37c9de2dabfdeb
#
_cell.length_a   1.000
_cell.length_b   1.000
_cell.length_c   1.000
_cell.angle_alpha   90.00
_cell.angle_beta   90.00
_cell.angle_gamma   90.00
#
_symmetry.space_group_name_H-M   'P 1'
#
loop_
_entity.id
_entity.type
_entity.pdbx_description
1 polymer ?
#
loop_
_entity_poly.entity_id
_entity_poly.type
_entity_poly.pdbx_seq_one_letter_code
_entity_poly.pdbx_strand_id
1 'polypeptide(L)'
;MNQTVQKSDLSYQPVPAVPSRRPEVSVIPATKRSVESGGQLKKQKSLRVAAYCRVSTGDESQQTSYTTQRRFYTELIDGKPGWTLAGIYADEAISGTSRVKRKQFNIMMEDALAGRIDYIVTKSISRFARNTVDTLNCVRQLRQLSPPVGIYFEKENIDTLDATGELILTILSALAQDESRSISDNIRWSIQKKFQRGEAIVNLDRFLGYD
;
A
#
# COMPACT_ATOMS: atom_id res chain seq x y z
N MET A 1 2.58 -8.20 90.26
CA MET A 1 3.58 -7.45 89.50
C MET A 1 2.90 -6.87 88.27
N ASN A 2 2.48 -5.61 88.45
CA ASN A 2 1.81 -4.87 87.40
C ASN A 2 2.86 -4.16 86.52
N GLN A 3 2.88 -4.42 85.22
CA GLN A 3 3.60 -3.61 84.20
C GLN A 3 2.61 -2.72 83.50
N THR A 4 2.73 -1.44 83.76
CA THR A 4 1.99 -0.35 83.13
C THR A 4 2.60 -0.07 81.75
N VAL A 5 1.81 -0.24 80.67
CA VAL A 5 2.21 0.12 79.36
C VAL A 5 1.92 1.60 79.15
N GLN A 6 2.97 2.40 78.96
CA GLN A 6 2.89 3.80 78.57
C GLN A 6 2.37 3.94 77.12
N LYS A 7 1.28 4.68 76.99
CA LYS A 7 0.82 5.19 75.64
C LYS A 7 1.71 6.37 75.30
N SER A 8 2.44 6.23 74.20
CA SER A 8 3.14 7.32 73.54
C SER A 8 2.14 8.13 72.67
N ASP A 9 1.95 9.39 73.10
CA ASP A 9 1.20 10.39 72.35
C ASP A 9 1.91 10.69 70.98
N LEU A 10 1.35 10.20 69.86
CA LEU A 10 1.73 10.67 68.53
C LEU A 10 1.01 12.02 68.32
N SER A 11 1.73 13.11 68.48
CA SER A 11 1.27 14.44 68.10
C SER A 11 1.20 14.54 66.59
N TYR A 12 -0.03 14.66 66.05
CA TYR A 12 -0.31 14.93 64.65
C TYR A 12 0.18 16.35 64.34
N GLN A 13 1.21 16.45 63.50
CA GLN A 13 1.62 17.73 62.88
C GLN A 13 0.87 17.94 61.57
N PRO A 14 0.14 19.06 61.41
CA PRO A 14 -0.54 19.33 60.12
C PRO A 14 0.49 19.64 59.04
N VAL A 15 0.38 18.93 57.91
CA VAL A 15 1.17 19.17 56.73
C VAL A 15 0.86 20.55 56.16
N PRO A 16 1.85 21.42 55.86
CA PRO A 16 1.59 22.72 55.33
C PRO A 16 0.90 22.60 53.94
N ALA A 17 -0.17 23.37 53.78
CA ALA A 17 -0.94 23.41 52.53
C ALA A 17 -0.04 23.90 51.38
N VAL A 18 0.12 23.04 50.37
CA VAL A 18 0.80 23.41 49.11
C VAL A 18 -0.06 24.45 48.41
N PRO A 19 0.46 25.64 48.06
CA PRO A 19 -0.31 26.64 47.36
C PRO A 19 -0.66 26.11 45.98
N SER A 20 -1.95 25.97 45.67
CA SER A 20 -2.45 25.62 44.35
C SER A 20 -2.17 26.78 43.41
N ARG A 21 -1.04 26.70 42.69
CA ARG A 21 -0.82 27.57 41.52
C ARG A 21 -1.80 27.10 40.46
N ARG A 22 -2.84 27.88 40.23
CA ARG A 22 -3.66 27.72 39.01
C ARG A 22 -2.73 27.94 37.83
N PRO A 23 -2.72 27.05 36.80
CA PRO A 23 -1.93 27.29 35.60
C PRO A 23 -2.44 28.59 34.95
N GLU A 24 -1.54 29.53 34.78
CA GLU A 24 -1.80 30.76 34.06
C GLU A 24 -1.92 30.43 32.57
N VAL A 25 -3.15 30.42 32.07
CA VAL A 25 -3.42 30.16 30.67
C VAL A 25 -3.05 31.44 29.88
N SER A 26 -1.86 31.48 29.32
CA SER A 26 -1.51 32.51 28.36
C SER A 26 -2.23 32.23 27.03
N VAL A 27 -3.20 33.04 26.71
CA VAL A 27 -3.85 33.04 25.38
C VAL A 27 -2.85 33.61 24.39
N ILE A 28 -2.28 32.74 23.52
CA ILE A 28 -1.48 33.17 22.38
C ILE A 28 -2.46 33.80 21.38
N PRO A 29 -2.41 35.13 21.13
CA PRO A 29 -3.30 35.74 20.18
C PRO A 29 -3.03 35.15 18.79
N ALA A 30 -4.10 34.72 18.10
CA ALA A 30 -4.00 34.28 16.73
C ALA A 30 -3.39 35.41 15.91
N THR A 31 -2.16 35.23 15.45
CA THR A 31 -1.50 36.15 14.54
C THR A 31 -2.34 36.18 13.27
N LYS A 32 -3.15 37.22 13.09
CA LYS A 32 -3.75 37.54 11.79
C LYS A 32 -2.59 37.74 10.82
N ARG A 33 -2.26 36.72 10.04
CA ARG A 33 -1.41 36.93 8.86
C ARG A 33 -2.18 37.88 7.97
N SER A 34 -1.72 39.12 7.95
CA SER A 34 -2.15 40.12 6.97
C SER A 34 -1.93 39.50 5.58
N VAL A 35 -3.04 39.25 4.88
CA VAL A 35 -3.03 38.91 3.47
C VAL A 35 -2.81 40.22 2.73
N GLU A 36 -1.60 40.76 2.82
CA GLU A 36 -1.11 41.81 1.96
C GLU A 36 0.14 41.30 1.26
N SER A 37 -0.09 40.90 0.09
CA SER A 37 0.71 41.10 -1.13
C SER A 37 0.28 40.06 -2.15
N GLY A 38 -0.02 40.49 -3.36
CA GLY A 38 -0.39 39.69 -4.51
C GLY A 38 0.63 38.63 -4.87
N GLY A 39 0.74 37.61 -3.99
CA GLY A 39 1.38 36.37 -4.28
C GLY A 39 0.46 35.63 -5.23
N GLN A 40 0.90 35.43 -6.47
CA GLN A 40 0.32 34.49 -7.41
C GLN A 40 -0.05 33.25 -6.60
N LEU A 41 -1.35 32.94 -6.52
CA LEU A 41 -1.82 31.62 -6.07
C LEU A 41 -1.00 30.62 -6.84
N LYS A 42 0.00 30.00 -6.20
CA LYS A 42 0.69 28.84 -6.76
C LYS A 42 -0.44 27.88 -7.09
N LYS A 43 -0.75 27.79 -8.39
CA LYS A 43 -1.74 26.85 -8.93
C LYS A 43 -1.35 25.51 -8.33
N GLN A 44 -2.09 25.03 -7.33
CA GLN A 44 -1.81 23.75 -6.72
C GLN A 44 -1.81 22.76 -7.87
N LYS A 45 -0.63 22.18 -8.16
CA LYS A 45 -0.48 21.25 -9.26
C LYS A 45 -1.44 20.10 -8.96
N SER A 46 -2.48 19.96 -9.79
CA SER A 46 -3.43 18.87 -9.66
C SER A 46 -2.69 17.55 -9.86
N LEU A 47 -2.98 16.57 -9.00
CA LEU A 47 -2.47 15.21 -9.13
C LEU A 47 -3.13 14.54 -10.34
N ARG A 48 -2.32 14.02 -11.26
CA ARG A 48 -2.78 13.24 -12.39
C ARG A 48 -3.02 11.80 -11.93
N VAL A 49 -4.30 11.45 -11.80
CA VAL A 49 -4.73 10.18 -11.23
C VAL A 49 -5.17 9.22 -12.33
N ALA A 50 -4.61 8.02 -12.33
CA ALA A 50 -5.02 6.92 -13.20
C ALA A 50 -5.87 5.91 -12.44
N ALA A 51 -6.86 5.32 -13.09
CA ALA A 51 -7.61 4.19 -12.55
C ALA A 51 -7.21 2.89 -13.26
N TYR A 52 -6.97 1.83 -12.48
CA TYR A 52 -6.73 0.50 -13.01
C TYR A 52 -7.86 -0.46 -12.68
N CYS A 53 -8.40 -1.09 -13.72
CA CYS A 53 -9.53 -2.01 -13.64
C CYS A 53 -9.19 -3.40 -14.19
N ARG A 54 -9.79 -4.45 -13.61
CA ARG A 54 -9.82 -5.79 -14.22
C ARG A 54 -11.26 -6.22 -14.38
N VAL A 55 -11.67 -6.46 -15.61
CA VAL A 55 -13.01 -6.94 -15.97
C VAL A 55 -12.95 -8.41 -16.36
N SER A 56 -13.87 -9.24 -15.86
CA SER A 56 -13.93 -10.66 -16.20
C SER A 56 -14.53 -10.84 -17.59
N THR A 57 -14.04 -11.79 -18.40
CA THR A 57 -14.55 -12.10 -19.73
C THR A 57 -15.72 -13.11 -19.65
N GLY A 58 -16.87 -12.82 -20.15
CA GLY A 58 -18.05 -13.69 -20.33
C GLY A 58 -19.36 -12.89 -20.37
N ASP A 59 -19.98 -12.80 -21.53
CA ASP A 59 -21.31 -12.26 -21.85
C ASP A 59 -21.56 -10.74 -21.80
N GLU A 60 -22.65 -10.31 -22.44
CA GLU A 60 -23.12 -8.92 -22.60
C GLU A 60 -23.18 -8.10 -21.29
N SER A 61 -23.25 -8.78 -20.13
CA SER A 61 -23.15 -8.16 -18.82
C SER A 61 -21.82 -7.45 -18.55
N GLN A 62 -20.80 -7.68 -19.35
CA GLN A 62 -19.43 -7.18 -19.13
C GLN A 62 -19.15 -5.83 -19.74
N GLN A 63 -19.72 -5.53 -20.91
CA GLN A 63 -19.67 -4.17 -21.43
C GLN A 63 -20.32 -3.21 -20.46
N THR A 64 -21.40 -3.65 -19.82
CA THR A 64 -22.10 -2.93 -18.74
C THR A 64 -21.17 -2.79 -17.52
N SER A 65 -20.42 -3.85 -17.16
CA SER A 65 -19.48 -3.81 -16.02
C SER A 65 -18.29 -2.87 -16.25
N TYR A 66 -17.69 -2.89 -17.46
CA TYR A 66 -16.61 -1.98 -17.80
C TYR A 66 -17.07 -0.52 -17.83
N THR A 67 -18.19 -0.25 -18.49
CA THR A 67 -18.78 1.09 -18.58
C THR A 67 -19.12 1.63 -17.19
N THR A 68 -19.68 0.78 -16.32
CA THR A 68 -19.99 1.13 -14.94
C THR A 68 -18.73 1.43 -14.13
N GLN A 69 -17.68 0.61 -14.23
CA GLN A 69 -16.41 0.87 -13.53
C GLN A 69 -15.74 2.14 -14.05
N ARG A 70 -15.74 2.37 -15.36
CA ARG A 70 -15.21 3.58 -15.96
C ARG A 70 -15.93 4.82 -15.43
N ARG A 71 -17.26 4.80 -15.43
CA ARG A 71 -18.06 5.90 -14.88
C ARG A 71 -17.76 6.14 -13.41
N PHE A 72 -17.74 5.08 -12.61
CA PHE A 72 -17.43 5.15 -11.18
C PHE A 72 -16.08 5.82 -10.91
N TYR A 73 -14.99 5.38 -11.58
CA TYR A 73 -13.69 5.97 -11.36
C TYR A 73 -13.57 7.39 -11.90
N THR A 74 -14.27 7.72 -12.99
CA THR A 74 -14.35 9.10 -13.45
C THR A 74 -15.01 9.99 -12.40
N GLU A 75 -16.17 9.61 -11.91
CA GLU A 75 -16.90 10.34 -10.87
C GLU A 75 -16.12 10.44 -9.55
N LEU A 76 -15.41 9.38 -9.17
CA LEU A 76 -14.58 9.34 -7.96
C LEU A 76 -13.39 10.32 -8.07
N ILE A 77 -12.74 10.36 -9.21
CA ILE A 77 -11.55 11.22 -9.43
C ILE A 77 -11.99 12.67 -9.58
N ASP A 78 -13.01 12.94 -10.38
CA ASP A 78 -13.52 14.30 -10.61
C ASP A 78 -14.14 14.91 -9.34
N GLY A 79 -14.69 14.07 -8.45
CA GLY A 79 -15.24 14.50 -7.16
C GLY A 79 -14.18 14.87 -6.11
N LYS A 80 -12.90 14.54 -6.31
CA LYS A 80 -11.83 14.88 -5.36
C LYS A 80 -11.10 16.16 -5.74
N PRO A 81 -11.11 17.21 -4.88
CA PRO A 81 -10.41 18.45 -5.14
C PRO A 81 -8.90 18.21 -5.35
N GLY A 82 -8.36 18.80 -6.40
CA GLY A 82 -6.93 18.68 -6.72
C GLY A 82 -6.55 17.39 -7.48
N TRP A 83 -7.50 16.56 -7.86
CA TRP A 83 -7.28 15.42 -8.73
C TRP A 83 -7.68 15.75 -10.17
N THR A 84 -7.01 15.13 -11.13
CA THR A 84 -7.32 15.22 -12.56
C THR A 84 -7.16 13.83 -13.16
N LEU A 85 -8.14 13.37 -13.92
CA LEU A 85 -8.09 12.07 -14.56
C LEU A 85 -6.97 12.01 -15.61
N ALA A 86 -5.96 11.17 -15.40
CA ALA A 86 -4.90 10.89 -16.37
C ALA A 86 -5.32 9.84 -17.39
N GLY A 87 -6.04 8.80 -16.94
CA GLY A 87 -6.52 7.73 -17.80
C GLY A 87 -7.17 6.59 -17.02
N ILE A 88 -7.92 5.76 -17.74
CA ILE A 88 -8.51 4.53 -17.20
C ILE A 88 -7.94 3.36 -17.99
N TYR A 89 -7.19 2.50 -17.29
CA TYR A 89 -6.53 1.32 -17.84
C TYR A 89 -7.31 0.08 -17.44
N ALA A 90 -7.79 -0.67 -18.41
CA ALA A 90 -8.60 -1.85 -18.13
C ALA A 90 -8.09 -3.06 -18.88
N ASP A 91 -7.76 -4.12 -18.14
CA ASP A 91 -7.42 -5.43 -18.69
C ASP A 91 -8.56 -6.42 -18.50
N GLU A 92 -8.78 -7.26 -19.49
CA GLU A 92 -9.73 -8.35 -19.39
C GLU A 92 -9.14 -9.48 -18.52
N ALA A 93 -9.91 -9.94 -17.54
CA ALA A 93 -9.57 -11.10 -16.73
C ALA A 93 -10.13 -12.37 -17.41
N ILE A 94 -9.36 -12.98 -18.28
CA ILE A 94 -9.72 -14.30 -18.84
C ILE A 94 -9.54 -15.34 -17.73
N SER A 95 -10.59 -16.08 -17.41
CA SER A 95 -10.56 -17.23 -16.51
C SER A 95 -9.86 -18.40 -17.20
N GLY A 96 -8.77 -18.89 -16.62
CA GLY A 96 -8.02 -20.02 -17.16
C GLY A 96 -6.53 -19.72 -17.32
N THR A 97 -5.73 -20.74 -17.43
CA THR A 97 -4.26 -20.81 -17.45
C THR A 97 -3.54 -19.96 -18.50
N SER A 98 -4.26 -19.14 -19.26
CA SER A 98 -3.71 -18.28 -20.29
C SER A 98 -2.92 -17.13 -19.67
N ARG A 99 -1.68 -16.95 -20.10
CA ARG A 99 -0.83 -15.79 -19.82
C ARG A 99 -1.45 -14.55 -20.48
N VAL A 100 -2.52 -14.03 -19.89
CA VAL A 100 -3.14 -12.80 -20.37
C VAL A 100 -2.09 -11.71 -20.32
N LYS A 101 -1.74 -11.20 -21.47
CA LYS A 101 -0.87 -10.03 -21.60
C LYS A 101 -1.62 -8.85 -20.99
N ARG A 102 -1.20 -8.42 -19.79
CA ARG A 102 -1.75 -7.23 -19.10
C ARG A 102 -1.25 -5.97 -19.84
N LYS A 103 -1.75 -5.78 -21.06
CA LYS A 103 -1.29 -4.68 -21.93
C LYS A 103 -1.55 -3.33 -21.28
N GLN A 104 -2.76 -3.15 -20.76
CA GLN A 104 -3.15 -1.86 -20.17
C GLN A 104 -2.41 -1.60 -18.85
N PHE A 105 -2.17 -2.63 -18.05
CA PHE A 105 -1.33 -2.50 -16.86
C PHE A 105 0.10 -2.07 -17.21
N ASN A 106 0.70 -2.70 -18.22
CA ASN A 106 2.05 -2.36 -18.64
C ASN A 106 2.12 -0.91 -19.16
N ILE A 107 1.16 -0.49 -19.98
CA ILE A 107 1.05 0.90 -20.48
C ILE A 107 0.90 1.86 -19.28
N MET A 108 0.05 1.54 -18.31
CA MET A 108 -0.10 2.34 -17.10
C MET A 108 1.23 2.47 -16.32
N MET A 109 1.95 1.37 -16.15
CA MET A 109 3.26 1.38 -15.49
C MET A 109 4.29 2.22 -16.27
N GLU A 110 4.33 2.09 -17.60
CA GLU A 110 5.17 2.92 -18.47
C GLU A 110 4.82 4.40 -18.36
N ASP A 111 3.53 4.74 -18.33
CA ASP A 111 3.04 6.11 -18.16
C ASP A 111 3.40 6.68 -16.79
N ALA A 112 3.34 5.87 -15.74
CA ALA A 112 3.76 6.26 -14.40
C ALA A 112 5.28 6.49 -14.33
N LEU A 113 6.07 5.58 -14.91
CA LEU A 113 7.53 5.71 -14.98
C LEU A 113 7.98 6.90 -15.81
N ALA A 114 7.23 7.24 -16.87
CA ALA A 114 7.46 8.43 -17.69
C ALA A 114 6.98 9.73 -17.02
N GLY A 115 6.47 9.68 -15.79
CA GLY A 115 5.98 10.85 -15.06
C GLY A 115 4.68 11.44 -15.62
N ARG A 116 3.87 10.66 -16.32
CA ARG A 116 2.54 11.07 -16.81
C ARG A 116 1.42 10.84 -15.80
N ILE A 117 1.66 10.00 -14.79
CA ILE A 117 0.74 9.65 -13.72
C ILE A 117 1.42 9.97 -12.39
N ASP A 118 0.70 10.65 -11.49
CA ASP A 118 1.17 10.98 -10.16
C ASP A 118 0.57 10.04 -9.09
N TYR A 119 -0.58 9.42 -9.40
CA TYR A 119 -1.30 8.57 -8.46
C TYR A 119 -2.16 7.52 -9.18
N ILE A 120 -2.27 6.32 -8.61
CA ILE A 120 -3.04 5.22 -9.18
C ILE A 120 -4.14 4.82 -8.19
N VAL A 121 -5.37 4.60 -8.69
CA VAL A 121 -6.49 4.07 -7.90
C VAL A 121 -6.90 2.73 -8.48
N THR A 122 -7.10 1.74 -7.62
CA THR A 122 -7.55 0.41 -8.02
C THR A 122 -8.44 -0.21 -6.94
N LYS A 123 -9.29 -1.13 -7.32
CA LYS A 123 -10.29 -1.72 -6.41
C LYS A 123 -9.66 -2.51 -5.25
N SER A 124 -8.59 -3.25 -5.50
CA SER A 124 -7.95 -4.12 -4.50
C SER A 124 -6.56 -4.55 -4.91
N ILE A 125 -5.76 -4.98 -3.94
CA ILE A 125 -4.43 -5.57 -4.15
C ILE A 125 -4.50 -6.75 -5.13
N SER A 126 -5.48 -7.65 -4.97
CA SER A 126 -5.66 -8.83 -5.83
C SER A 126 -6.05 -8.49 -7.28
N ARG A 127 -6.59 -7.29 -7.52
CA ARG A 127 -6.87 -6.78 -8.86
C ARG A 127 -5.65 -6.09 -9.48
N PHE A 128 -4.82 -5.49 -8.65
CA PHE A 128 -3.63 -4.78 -9.10
C PHE A 128 -2.55 -5.73 -9.59
N ALA A 129 -2.21 -6.78 -8.85
CA ALA A 129 -1.18 -7.74 -9.26
C ALA A 129 -1.65 -9.20 -9.16
N ARG A 130 -0.85 -10.13 -9.71
CA ARG A 130 -1.18 -11.56 -9.77
C ARG A 130 -0.83 -12.29 -8.49
N ASN A 131 0.22 -11.86 -7.84
CA ASN A 131 0.74 -12.43 -6.61
C ASN A 131 1.35 -11.32 -5.74
N THR A 132 1.73 -11.70 -4.54
CA THR A 132 2.29 -10.79 -3.53
C THR A 132 3.62 -10.18 -3.98
N VAL A 133 4.47 -10.98 -4.64
CA VAL A 133 5.80 -10.55 -5.12
C VAL A 133 5.67 -9.46 -6.18
N ASP A 134 4.79 -9.67 -7.18
CA ASP A 134 4.54 -8.69 -8.24
C ASP A 134 3.97 -7.39 -7.67
N THR A 135 3.04 -7.48 -6.72
CA THR A 135 2.48 -6.30 -6.04
C THR A 135 3.59 -5.49 -5.38
N LEU A 136 4.42 -6.16 -4.58
CA LEU A 136 5.51 -5.54 -3.84
C LEU A 136 6.52 -4.86 -4.77
N ASN A 137 6.92 -5.53 -5.85
CA ASN A 137 7.88 -4.98 -6.82
C ASN A 137 7.33 -3.73 -7.52
N CYS A 138 6.07 -3.77 -7.97
CA CYS A 138 5.43 -2.62 -8.61
C CYS A 138 5.32 -1.43 -7.64
N VAL A 139 4.87 -1.65 -6.40
CA VAL A 139 4.75 -0.58 -5.40
C VAL A 139 6.11 0.02 -5.09
N ARG A 140 7.15 -0.80 -4.88
CA ARG A 140 8.52 -0.32 -4.63
C ARG A 140 9.05 0.52 -5.79
N GLN A 141 8.87 0.04 -7.02
CA GLN A 141 9.30 0.74 -8.22
C GLN A 141 8.65 2.13 -8.32
N LEU A 142 7.35 2.23 -8.09
CA LEU A 142 6.61 3.49 -8.15
C LEU A 142 6.99 4.46 -7.02
N ARG A 143 7.26 3.94 -5.82
CA ARG A 143 7.70 4.77 -4.68
C ARG A 143 9.12 5.31 -4.82
N GLN A 144 9.98 4.63 -5.59
CA GLN A 144 11.37 5.08 -5.85
C GLN A 144 11.45 6.23 -6.85
N LEU A 145 10.35 6.57 -7.51
CA LEU A 145 10.32 7.70 -8.45
C LEU A 145 10.41 9.04 -7.72
N SER A 146 10.81 10.08 -8.45
CA SER A 146 10.88 11.44 -7.94
C SER A 146 10.09 12.39 -8.85
N PRO A 147 8.87 12.81 -8.45
CA PRO A 147 8.15 12.48 -7.21
C PRO A 147 7.66 11.04 -7.17
N PRO A 148 7.44 10.46 -5.97
CA PRO A 148 6.93 9.11 -5.83
C PRO A 148 5.48 9.02 -6.32
N VAL A 149 5.13 7.90 -6.96
CA VAL A 149 3.77 7.61 -7.42
C VAL A 149 3.08 6.72 -6.40
N GLY A 150 1.95 7.19 -5.85
CA GLY A 150 1.14 6.45 -4.88
C GLY A 150 0.15 5.50 -5.54
N ILE A 151 -0.26 4.48 -4.79
CA ILE A 151 -1.36 3.59 -5.16
C ILE A 151 -2.37 3.55 -4.02
N TYR A 152 -3.63 3.75 -4.34
CA TYR A 152 -4.75 3.58 -3.42
C TYR A 152 -5.54 2.31 -3.73
N PHE A 153 -5.59 1.41 -2.77
CA PHE A 153 -6.38 0.19 -2.79
C PHE A 153 -7.70 0.44 -2.09
N GLU A 154 -8.77 0.61 -2.86
CA GLU A 154 -10.09 1.03 -2.36
C GLU A 154 -10.66 0.06 -1.33
N LYS A 155 -10.68 -1.26 -1.65
CA LYS A 155 -11.27 -2.29 -0.80
C LYS A 155 -10.56 -2.41 0.56
N GLU A 156 -9.25 -2.35 0.54
CA GLU A 156 -8.40 -2.46 1.72
C GLU A 156 -8.24 -1.11 2.44
N ASN A 157 -8.65 0.00 1.81
CA ASN A 157 -8.47 1.38 2.29
C ASN A 157 -7.00 1.70 2.61
N ILE A 158 -6.10 1.37 1.69
CA ILE A 158 -4.65 1.50 1.86
C ILE A 158 -4.10 2.47 0.84
N ASP A 159 -3.39 3.49 1.31
CA ASP A 159 -2.52 4.36 0.51
C ASP A 159 -1.07 3.93 0.68
N THR A 160 -0.37 3.66 -0.42
CA THR A 160 1.02 3.21 -0.37
C THR A 160 2.02 4.30 0.03
N LEU A 161 1.61 5.57 0.06
CA LEU A 161 2.48 6.68 0.46
C LEU A 161 2.35 7.03 1.94
N ASP A 162 1.34 6.52 2.64
CA ASP A 162 1.16 6.78 4.08
C ASP A 162 1.86 5.73 4.96
N ALA A 163 1.74 5.91 6.29
CA ALA A 163 2.33 4.99 7.27
C ALA A 163 1.69 3.59 7.22
N THR A 164 0.40 3.49 6.88
CA THR A 164 -0.31 2.23 6.69
C THR A 164 0.26 1.47 5.50
N GLY A 165 0.59 2.18 4.43
CA GLY A 165 1.27 1.63 3.26
C GLY A 165 2.62 1.02 3.59
N GLU A 166 3.43 1.65 4.44
CA GLU A 166 4.72 1.10 4.91
C GLU A 166 4.54 -0.23 5.66
N LEU A 167 3.58 -0.28 6.57
CA LEU A 167 3.28 -1.50 7.31
C LEU A 167 2.85 -2.63 6.37
N ILE A 168 1.97 -2.33 5.42
CA ILE A 168 1.50 -3.31 4.43
C ILE A 168 2.65 -3.80 3.55
N LEU A 169 3.55 -2.92 3.10
CA LEU A 169 4.73 -3.32 2.34
C LEU A 169 5.64 -4.26 3.13
N THR A 170 5.76 -4.06 4.43
CA THR A 170 6.51 -4.95 5.33
C THR A 170 5.86 -6.33 5.40
N ILE A 171 4.55 -6.39 5.59
CA ILE A 171 3.78 -7.64 5.63
C ILE A 171 3.86 -8.37 4.27
N LEU A 172 3.64 -7.66 3.17
CA LEU A 172 3.75 -8.22 1.83
C LEU A 172 5.16 -8.74 1.53
N SER A 173 6.20 -8.08 2.06
CA SER A 173 7.59 -8.55 1.93
C SER A 173 7.82 -9.88 2.64
N ALA A 174 7.30 -10.03 3.87
CA ALA A 174 7.39 -11.27 4.63
C ALA A 174 6.64 -12.41 3.92
N LEU A 175 5.42 -12.16 3.44
CA LEU A 175 4.64 -13.14 2.68
C LEU A 175 5.32 -13.56 1.38
N ALA A 176 5.92 -12.62 0.65
CA ALA A 176 6.65 -12.90 -0.58
C ALA A 176 7.89 -13.78 -0.33
N GLN A 177 8.58 -13.58 0.81
CA GLN A 177 9.69 -14.45 1.22
C GLN A 177 9.22 -15.87 1.53
N ASP A 178 8.12 -16.01 2.26
CA ASP A 178 7.57 -17.32 2.60
C ASP A 178 7.06 -18.08 1.36
N GLU A 179 6.41 -17.39 0.43
CA GLU A 179 5.99 -17.94 -0.86
C GLU A 179 7.19 -18.46 -1.67
N SER A 180 8.27 -17.65 -1.77
CA SER A 180 9.49 -18.03 -2.48
C SER A 180 10.19 -19.24 -1.82
N ARG A 181 10.22 -19.29 -0.49
CA ARG A 181 10.78 -20.44 0.26
C ARG A 181 9.96 -21.70 0.01
N SER A 182 8.64 -21.60 0.11
CA SER A 182 7.72 -22.73 -0.13
C SER A 182 7.87 -23.30 -1.55
N ILE A 183 8.00 -22.45 -2.57
CA ILE A 183 8.25 -22.88 -3.96
C ILE A 183 9.58 -23.61 -4.05
N SER A 184 10.66 -23.09 -3.45
CA SER A 184 11.98 -23.73 -3.45
C SER A 184 11.93 -25.11 -2.79
N ASP A 185 11.26 -25.22 -1.65
CA ASP A 185 11.15 -26.47 -0.91
C ASP A 185 10.32 -27.52 -1.69
N ASN A 186 9.24 -27.09 -2.33
CA ASN A 186 8.43 -27.95 -3.20
C ASN A 186 9.23 -28.47 -4.42
N ILE A 187 10.05 -27.61 -5.03
CA ILE A 187 10.93 -28.00 -6.14
C ILE A 187 11.97 -29.02 -5.65
N ARG A 188 12.66 -28.76 -4.52
CA ARG A 188 13.63 -29.67 -3.93
C ARG A 188 13.00 -31.02 -3.62
N TRP A 189 11.84 -31.02 -2.97
CA TRP A 189 11.08 -32.23 -2.67
C TRP A 189 10.71 -32.99 -3.95
N SER A 190 10.22 -32.31 -4.97
CA SER A 190 9.87 -32.93 -6.26
C SER A 190 11.10 -33.59 -6.93
N ILE A 191 12.24 -32.91 -6.95
CA ILE A 191 13.50 -33.43 -7.48
C ILE A 191 13.93 -34.66 -6.68
N GLN A 192 13.92 -34.56 -5.35
CA GLN A 192 14.30 -35.67 -4.48
C GLN A 192 13.42 -36.90 -4.72
N LYS A 193 12.10 -36.73 -4.90
CA LYS A 193 11.18 -37.83 -5.22
C LYS A 193 11.46 -38.44 -6.59
N LYS A 194 11.84 -37.65 -7.59
CA LYS A 194 12.25 -38.16 -8.90
C LYS A 194 13.53 -39.01 -8.80
N PHE A 195 14.53 -38.54 -8.07
CA PHE A 195 15.76 -39.29 -7.83
C PHE A 195 15.47 -40.64 -7.10
N GLN A 196 14.58 -40.64 -6.10
CA GLN A 196 14.20 -41.85 -5.38
C GLN A 196 13.50 -42.90 -6.29
N ARG A 197 12.84 -42.45 -7.37
CA ARG A 197 12.22 -43.31 -8.38
C ARG A 197 13.15 -43.69 -9.52
N GLY A 198 14.42 -43.28 -9.48
CA GLY A 198 15.38 -43.54 -10.58
C GLY A 198 15.15 -42.64 -11.80
N GLU A 199 14.28 -41.61 -11.71
CA GLU A 199 14.03 -40.64 -12.77
C GLU A 199 15.06 -39.49 -12.67
N ALA A 200 16.29 -39.70 -13.16
CA ALA A 200 17.29 -38.65 -13.23
C ALA A 200 16.97 -37.72 -14.42
N ILE A 201 16.61 -36.48 -14.14
CA ILE A 201 16.50 -35.43 -15.18
C ILE A 201 17.87 -34.81 -15.33
N VAL A 202 18.63 -35.26 -16.34
CA VAL A 202 19.86 -34.62 -16.74
C VAL A 202 19.51 -33.56 -17.80
N ASN A 203 19.79 -32.28 -17.51
CA ASN A 203 19.65 -31.23 -18.50
C ASN A 203 20.86 -31.32 -19.45
N LEU A 204 20.68 -31.99 -20.58
CA LEU A 204 21.74 -32.25 -21.56
C LEU A 204 22.27 -30.96 -22.21
N ASP A 205 21.46 -29.89 -22.27
CA ASP A 205 21.84 -28.59 -22.85
C ASP A 205 22.89 -27.81 -22.00
N ARG A 206 23.14 -28.24 -20.78
CA ARG A 206 24.08 -27.60 -19.83
C ARG A 206 25.12 -28.56 -19.28
N PHE A 207 25.30 -29.72 -19.88
CA PHE A 207 26.34 -30.66 -19.48
C PHE A 207 27.67 -30.20 -20.07
N LEU A 208 28.45 -29.46 -19.28
CA LEU A 208 29.80 -29.05 -19.65
C LEU A 208 30.69 -30.29 -19.76
N GLY A 209 31.09 -30.66 -20.99
CA GLY A 209 32.11 -31.68 -21.22
C GLY A 209 31.73 -32.81 -22.15
N TYR A 210 30.57 -32.78 -22.79
CA TYR A 210 30.21 -33.72 -23.87
C TYR A 210 29.60 -32.93 -25.01
N ASP A 211 30.37 -32.78 -26.10
CA ASP A 211 29.90 -32.44 -27.44
C ASP A 211 29.25 -33.66 -28.09
#